data_94c6bbf2f2d7d8a2fe7b69ebf5cf310a
#
_entry.id   94c6bbf2f2d7d8a2fe7b69ebf5cf310a
#
_cell.length_a   1.000
_cell.length_b   1.000
_cell.length_c   1.000
_cell.angle_alpha   90.00
_cell.angle_beta   90.00
_cell.angle_gamma   90.00
#
_symmetry.space_group_name_H-M   'P 1'
#
loop_
_entity.id
_entity.type
_entity.pdbx_description
1 polymer ?
#
loop_
_entity_poly.entity_id
_entity_poly.type
_entity_poly.pdbx_seq_one_letter_code
_entity_poly.pdbx_strand_id
1 'polypeptide(L)'
;NVYREHGVAGNDKATKAGLATYTMEEVATFPLTLSEGGVAALCLPFNVVIPEGVIAYDATLSDIKAGEAGNYTCTMQALAHPGETLKSGTPAIVNGSAGTYQFVITMSDSEVVSALPASLLKGNYVASTLSQSGESKKFILAEKAFQSFEGTTNLPATQCWLECDLAQASALA
;
A
#
# COMPACT_ATOMS: atom_id res chain seq x y z
N ASN A 1 16.37 -21.61 -7.90
CA ASN A 1 16.05 -22.43 -8.30
C ASN A 1 16.66 -23.71 -8.08
N VAL A 2 16.23 -24.29 -7.11
CA VAL A 2 16.61 -25.38 -6.61
C VAL A 2 16.66 -26.43 -7.50
N TYR A 3 15.71 -26.46 -8.21
CA TYR A 3 15.53 -27.40 -8.94
C TYR A 3 16.58 -27.69 -9.89
N ARG A 4 17.16 -26.78 -10.41
CA ARG A 4 17.96 -27.04 -11.28
C ARG A 4 19.18 -27.67 -10.94
N GLU A 5 19.65 -27.54 -9.92
CA GLU A 5 20.76 -28.03 -9.64
C GLU A 5 20.83 -29.36 -9.56
N HIS A 6 19.98 -29.94 -9.56
CA HIS A 6 19.98 -31.13 -9.42
C HIS A 6 19.98 -31.81 -10.57
N GLY A 7 19.62 -31.36 -11.26
CA GLY A 7 19.44 -31.99 -12.35
C GLY A 7 20.63 -32.45 -12.82
N VAL A 8 21.32 -32.53 -12.49
CA VAL A 8 22.33 -32.78 -12.88
C VAL A 8 22.65 -33.76 -13.29
N ALA A 9 22.75 -34.00 -13.44
CA ALA A 9 22.92 -34.59 -13.77
C ALA A 9 23.09 -35.54 -13.86
N GLY A 10 23.18 -35.75 -14.01
CA GLY A 10 23.19 -36.65 -14.16
C GLY A 10 23.16 -37.43 -13.43
N ASN A 11 23.27 -37.49 -12.95
CA ASN A 11 23.06 -38.14 -12.30
C ASN A 11 22.19 -38.41 -12.03
N ASP A 12 21.94 -38.34 -12.09
CA ASP A 12 21.12 -38.46 -11.78
C ASP A 12 20.31 -38.93 -11.34
N LYS A 13 20.37 -39.62 -11.10
CA LYS A 13 19.70 -40.27 -10.60
C LYS A 13 19.06 -39.89 -9.65
N ALA A 14 19.35 -39.42 -9.29
CA ALA A 14 18.82 -39.00 -8.31
C ALA A 14 17.86 -38.62 -8.58
N THR A 15 18.03 -38.69 -8.99
CA THR A 15 17.43 -38.34 -9.44
C THR A 15 16.28 -38.48 -9.69
N LYS A 16 16.02 -39.15 -10.36
CA LYS A 16 14.88 -39.26 -10.68
C LYS A 16 14.01 -39.34 -9.68
N ALA A 17 14.15 -40.03 -8.90
CA ALA A 17 13.20 -40.18 -7.92
C ALA A 17 13.17 -38.96 -7.11
N GLY A 18 14.22 -38.46 -6.87
CA GLY A 18 14.23 -37.40 -5.98
C GLY A 18 13.69 -36.17 -6.47
N LEU A 19 13.50 -36.05 -7.73
CA LEU A 19 13.04 -34.88 -8.14
C LEU A 19 11.70 -34.67 -7.93
N ALA A 20 11.03 -35.52 -7.57
CA ALA A 20 9.65 -35.42 -7.53
C ALA A 20 9.04 -34.35 -6.75
N THR A 21 9.52 -34.03 -5.63
CA THR A 21 8.83 -33.10 -4.75
C THR A 21 9.76 -32.15 -4.10
N TYR A 22 9.47 -30.90 -4.27
CA TYR A 22 10.16 -29.88 -3.53
C TYR A 22 9.11 -29.04 -2.83
N THR A 23 9.29 -28.81 -1.57
CA THR A 23 8.39 -28.00 -0.81
C THR A 23 9.00 -26.62 -0.65
N MET A 24 8.27 -25.62 -1.07
CA MET A 24 8.72 -24.26 -0.90
C MET A 24 8.15 -23.76 0.40
N GLU A 25 8.99 -23.65 1.37
CA GLU A 25 8.54 -23.22 2.66
C GLU A 25 8.80 -21.75 2.92
N GLU A 26 9.56 -21.14 2.05
CA GLU A 26 9.85 -19.76 2.24
C GLU A 26 8.68 -18.91 1.81
N VAL A 27 8.29 -17.99 2.63
CA VAL A 27 7.18 -17.12 2.36
C VAL A 27 7.72 -15.77 1.89
N ALA A 28 7.24 -15.31 0.75
CA ALA A 28 7.66 -14.00 0.24
C ALA A 28 7.00 -12.90 1.07
N THR A 29 7.79 -11.92 1.45
CA THR A 29 7.27 -10.78 2.23
C THR A 29 7.75 -9.46 1.65
N PHE A 30 6.98 -8.42 1.94
CA PHE A 30 7.36 -7.05 1.64
C PHE A 30 7.64 -6.36 2.97
N PRO A 31 8.89 -5.97 3.26
CA PRO A 31 9.20 -5.32 4.51
C PRO A 31 8.86 -3.83 4.45
N LEU A 32 8.24 -3.31 5.49
CA LEU A 32 7.93 -1.89 5.60
C LEU A 32 8.31 -1.40 6.98
N THR A 33 9.09 -0.34 7.05
CA THR A 33 9.48 0.24 8.32
C THR A 33 8.65 1.48 8.59
N LEU A 34 7.99 1.50 9.73
CA LEU A 34 7.25 2.67 10.19
C LEU A 34 8.13 3.42 11.19
N SER A 35 8.27 4.73 10.96
CA SER A 35 9.02 5.60 11.85
C SER A 35 8.17 5.94 13.09
N GLU A 36 8.66 6.84 13.92
CA GLU A 36 7.92 7.24 15.10
C GLU A 36 6.56 7.85 14.76
N GLY A 37 6.39 8.36 13.55
CA GLY A 37 5.10 8.86 13.08
C GLY A 37 4.07 7.76 12.96
N GLY A 38 4.52 6.53 12.75
CA GLY A 38 3.64 5.38 12.71
C GLY A 38 2.81 5.26 11.45
N VAL A 39 3.06 6.05 10.42
CA VAL A 39 2.26 6.00 9.19
C VAL A 39 3.14 5.91 7.96
N ALA A 40 2.63 5.28 6.92
CA ALA A 40 3.29 5.21 5.62
C ALA A 40 2.24 5.05 4.52
N ALA A 41 2.55 5.55 3.34
CA ALA A 41 1.71 5.37 2.16
C ALA A 41 2.16 4.12 1.42
N LEU A 42 1.20 3.38 0.87
CA LEU A 42 1.48 2.10 0.25
C LEU A 42 0.57 1.84 -0.94
N CYS A 43 1.11 1.29 -2.02
CA CYS A 43 0.33 0.77 -3.13
C CYS A 43 1.17 -0.31 -3.79
N LEU A 44 0.85 -1.57 -3.53
CA LEU A 44 1.68 -2.69 -3.97
C LEU A 44 1.09 -3.40 -5.18
N PRO A 45 1.93 -3.92 -6.05
CA PRO A 45 1.46 -4.63 -7.24
C PRO A 45 1.09 -6.10 -6.97
N PHE A 46 0.96 -6.48 -5.71
CA PHE A 46 0.59 -7.83 -5.31
C PHE A 46 -0.28 -7.78 -4.06
N ASN A 47 -1.01 -8.85 -3.83
CA ASN A 47 -1.85 -8.95 -2.63
C ASN A 47 -0.96 -9.20 -1.42
N VAL A 48 -1.26 -8.55 -0.31
CA VAL A 48 -0.50 -8.73 0.93
C VAL A 48 -1.42 -8.90 2.12
N VAL A 49 -1.00 -9.70 3.07
CA VAL A 49 -1.70 -9.86 4.33
C VAL A 49 -1.21 -8.77 5.27
N ILE A 50 -2.13 -8.05 5.89
CA ILE A 50 -1.80 -6.99 6.84
C ILE A 50 -1.22 -7.62 8.10
N PRO A 51 -0.01 -7.25 8.51
CA PRO A 51 0.61 -7.87 9.69
C PRO A 51 -0.01 -7.40 11.00
N GLU A 52 0.27 -8.14 12.06
CA GLU A 52 -0.18 -7.76 13.39
C GLU A 52 0.38 -6.39 13.75
N GLY A 53 -0.43 -5.60 14.38
CA GLY A 53 -0.03 -4.26 14.82
C GLY A 53 -0.17 -3.17 13.76
N VAL A 54 -0.67 -3.51 12.57
CA VAL A 54 -0.84 -2.55 11.48
C VAL A 54 -2.29 -2.54 11.03
N ILE A 55 -2.81 -1.38 10.71
CA ILE A 55 -4.12 -1.24 10.08
C ILE A 55 -3.94 -0.38 8.84
N ALA A 56 -4.61 -0.75 7.75
CA ALA A 56 -4.62 0.02 6.52
C ALA A 56 -5.87 0.88 6.47
N TYR A 57 -5.72 2.10 6.00
CA TYR A 57 -6.79 3.10 5.97
C TYR A 57 -6.98 3.66 4.55
N ASP A 58 -8.19 4.11 4.29
CA ASP A 58 -8.58 4.76 3.04
C ASP A 58 -9.44 5.99 3.38
N ALA A 59 -9.76 6.79 2.40
CA ALA A 59 -10.57 7.98 2.62
C ALA A 59 -11.44 8.30 1.41
N THR A 60 -12.61 8.86 1.68
CA THR A 60 -13.52 9.36 0.67
C THR A 60 -13.78 10.84 0.92
N LEU A 61 -14.49 11.50 0.02
CA LEU A 61 -14.74 12.93 0.13
C LEU A 61 -15.45 13.29 1.44
N SER A 62 -16.30 12.43 1.94
CA SER A 62 -17.03 12.69 3.19
C SER A 62 -16.12 12.70 4.43
N ASP A 63 -14.91 12.20 4.30
CA ASP A 63 -13.96 12.18 5.39
C ASP A 63 -13.14 13.47 5.50
N ILE A 64 -13.30 14.37 4.52
CA ILE A 64 -12.58 15.64 4.49
C ILE A 64 -13.49 16.71 5.08
N LYS A 65 -12.96 17.43 6.05
CA LYS A 65 -13.72 18.51 6.71
C LYS A 65 -12.93 19.80 6.64
N ALA A 66 -13.62 20.88 6.29
CA ALA A 66 -13.02 22.21 6.30
C ALA A 66 -12.87 22.67 7.75
N GLY A 67 -11.74 23.23 8.07
CA GLY A 67 -11.46 23.78 9.38
C GLY A 67 -11.27 25.29 9.29
N GLU A 68 -10.62 25.86 10.29
CA GLU A 68 -10.40 27.29 10.31
C GLU A 68 -9.19 27.64 9.47
N ALA A 69 -9.16 28.88 9.01
CA ALA A 69 -8.03 29.44 8.27
C ALA A 69 -7.63 28.65 7.01
N GLY A 70 -8.60 28.04 6.37
CA GLY A 70 -8.34 27.30 5.13
C GLY A 70 -7.69 25.94 5.33
N ASN A 71 -7.63 25.47 6.56
CA ASN A 71 -7.11 24.13 6.82
C ASN A 71 -8.20 23.08 6.61
N TYR A 72 -7.78 21.87 6.34
CA TYR A 72 -8.68 20.74 6.16
C TYR A 72 -8.19 19.58 7.01
N THR A 73 -9.10 18.78 7.50
CA THR A 73 -8.76 17.54 8.20
C THR A 73 -9.33 16.36 7.43
N CYS A 74 -8.64 15.24 7.46
CA CYS A 74 -9.10 14.01 6.86
C CYS A 74 -9.14 12.94 7.94
N THR A 75 -10.32 12.42 8.23
CA THR A 75 -10.47 11.33 9.19
C THR A 75 -10.61 10.04 8.39
N MET A 76 -9.54 9.32 8.26
CA MET A 76 -9.50 8.13 7.41
C MET A 76 -10.27 6.97 8.02
N GLN A 77 -10.79 6.13 7.17
CA GLN A 77 -11.58 4.95 7.56
C GLN A 77 -10.70 3.72 7.54
N ALA A 78 -10.86 2.85 8.53
CA ALA A 78 -10.15 1.58 8.53
C ALA A 78 -10.62 0.74 7.35
N LEU A 79 -9.69 0.26 6.56
CA LEU A 79 -9.96 -0.51 5.36
C LEU A 79 -9.62 -1.98 5.56
N ALA A 80 -8.46 -2.29 6.08
CA ALA A 80 -8.03 -3.66 6.29
C ALA A 80 -7.32 -3.80 7.63
N HIS A 81 -7.64 -4.84 8.35
CA HIS A 81 -7.11 -5.12 9.69
C HIS A 81 -6.08 -6.26 9.65
N PRO A 82 -5.35 -6.49 10.73
CA PRO A 82 -4.39 -7.59 10.78
C PRO A 82 -5.03 -8.92 10.38
N GLY A 83 -4.35 -9.64 9.52
CA GLY A 83 -4.83 -10.92 9.01
C GLY A 83 -5.65 -10.83 7.74
N GLU A 84 -6.16 -9.64 7.42
CA GLU A 84 -6.93 -9.49 6.18
C GLU A 84 -5.98 -9.23 5.01
N THR A 85 -6.40 -9.56 3.82
CA THR A 85 -5.58 -9.41 2.61
C THR A 85 -5.96 -8.16 1.85
N LEU A 86 -5.01 -7.26 1.70
CA LEU A 86 -5.18 -6.06 0.91
C LEU A 86 -4.90 -6.39 -0.55
N LYS A 87 -5.83 -6.06 -1.43
CA LYS A 87 -5.71 -6.42 -2.85
C LYS A 87 -4.62 -5.60 -3.53
N SER A 88 -3.96 -6.23 -4.50
CA SER A 88 -2.96 -5.55 -5.32
C SER A 88 -3.55 -4.28 -5.95
N GLY A 89 -2.75 -3.25 -6.02
CA GLY A 89 -3.19 -1.98 -6.60
C GLY A 89 -4.09 -1.14 -5.72
N THR A 90 -4.29 -1.53 -4.47
CA THR A 90 -5.11 -0.74 -3.55
C THR A 90 -4.22 0.24 -2.81
N PRO A 91 -4.38 1.54 -3.06
CA PRO A 91 -3.61 2.53 -2.30
C PRO A 91 -4.14 2.58 -0.87
N ALA A 92 -3.27 2.69 0.09
CA ALA A 92 -3.67 2.74 1.49
C ALA A 92 -2.64 3.49 2.31
N ILE A 93 -3.08 4.06 3.41
CA ILE A 93 -2.19 4.61 4.42
C ILE A 93 -2.18 3.58 5.54
N VAL A 94 -1.02 3.07 5.88
CA VAL A 94 -0.91 2.09 6.96
C VAL A 94 -0.42 2.78 8.23
N ASN A 95 -0.91 2.33 9.36
CA ASN A 95 -0.59 2.91 10.66
C ASN A 95 -0.26 1.80 11.64
N GLY A 96 0.76 2.01 12.43
CA GLY A 96 1.19 1.08 13.48
C GLY A 96 2.26 1.71 14.32
N SER A 97 2.76 1.02 15.31
CA SER A 97 3.89 1.51 16.12
C SER A 97 5.16 1.54 15.28
N ALA A 98 6.15 2.29 15.71
CA ALA A 98 7.44 2.31 15.04
C ALA A 98 8.02 0.90 15.02
N GLY A 99 8.57 0.50 13.88
CA GLY A 99 9.15 -0.84 13.74
C GLY A 99 9.09 -1.31 12.30
N THR A 100 9.66 -2.47 12.04
CA THR A 100 9.64 -3.08 10.72
C THR A 100 8.64 -4.23 10.70
N TYR A 101 7.76 -4.20 9.73
CA TYR A 101 6.69 -5.18 9.58
C TYR A 101 6.87 -5.96 8.28
N GLN A 102 6.54 -7.24 8.30
CA GLN A 102 6.63 -8.10 7.14
C GLN A 102 5.23 -8.35 6.59
N PHE A 103 4.93 -7.77 5.44
CA PHE A 103 3.64 -7.98 4.79
C PHE A 103 3.77 -9.24 3.93
N VAL A 104 3.06 -10.28 4.29
CA VAL A 104 3.14 -11.55 3.56
C VAL A 104 2.47 -11.43 2.21
N ILE A 105 3.20 -11.75 1.15
CA ILE A 105 2.69 -11.69 -0.21
C ILE A 105 1.90 -12.98 -0.47
N THR A 106 0.71 -12.86 -1.01
CA THR A 106 -0.12 -14.01 -1.31
C THR A 106 -0.61 -13.97 -2.74
N MET A 107 -0.81 -15.13 -3.33
CA MET A 107 -1.33 -15.24 -4.68
C MET A 107 -2.84 -15.45 -4.66
N SER A 108 -3.43 -15.57 -3.49
CA SER A 108 -4.86 -15.80 -3.36
C SER A 108 -5.64 -14.51 -3.60
N ASP A 109 -6.68 -14.60 -4.40
CA ASP A 109 -7.59 -13.48 -4.64
C ASP A 109 -8.90 -13.66 -3.90
N SER A 110 -9.01 -14.65 -3.03
CA SER A 110 -10.23 -14.85 -2.27
C SER A 110 -10.24 -13.95 -1.04
N GLU A 111 -11.39 -13.40 -0.75
CA GLU A 111 -11.56 -12.54 0.42
C GLU A 111 -10.56 -11.40 0.54
N VAL A 112 -10.32 -10.72 -0.58
CA VAL A 112 -9.43 -9.57 -0.57
C VAL A 112 -10.20 -8.29 -0.29
N VAL A 113 -9.54 -7.36 0.39
CA VAL A 113 -10.09 -6.04 0.67
C VAL A 113 -9.54 -5.08 -0.39
N SER A 114 -10.40 -4.32 -1.01
CA SER A 114 -10.00 -3.33 -2.01
C SER A 114 -10.46 -1.92 -1.59
N ALA A 115 -10.08 -0.93 -2.36
CA ALA A 115 -10.37 0.46 -2.05
C ALA A 115 -11.86 0.72 -1.85
N LEU A 116 -12.17 1.68 -1.00
CA LEU A 116 -13.55 2.11 -0.80
C LEU A 116 -14.10 2.69 -2.10
N PRO A 117 -15.41 2.63 -2.33
CA PRO A 117 -16.01 3.29 -3.46
C PRO A 117 -15.71 4.79 -3.39
N ALA A 118 -15.30 5.37 -4.49
CA ALA A 118 -14.92 6.78 -4.57
C ALA A 118 -13.73 7.15 -3.65
N SER A 119 -12.80 6.23 -3.49
CA SER A 119 -11.58 6.50 -2.74
C SER A 119 -10.82 7.70 -3.29
N LEU A 120 -10.30 8.54 -2.41
CA LEU A 120 -9.50 9.70 -2.78
C LEU A 120 -8.03 9.34 -2.94
N LEU A 121 -7.61 8.14 -2.56
CA LEU A 121 -6.22 7.74 -2.68
C LEU A 121 -5.92 7.24 -4.09
N LYS A 122 -4.76 7.62 -4.60
CA LYS A 122 -4.24 7.18 -5.89
C LYS A 122 -2.85 6.62 -5.66
N GLY A 123 -2.47 5.60 -6.38
CA GLY A 123 -1.20 4.93 -6.16
C GLY A 123 -0.35 4.79 -7.41
N ASN A 124 0.90 4.45 -7.20
CA ASN A 124 1.84 4.18 -8.28
C ASN A 124 2.63 2.91 -8.01
N TYR A 125 3.05 2.23 -9.06
CA TYR A 125 3.91 1.06 -8.95
C TYR A 125 5.37 1.42 -9.22
N VAL A 126 5.58 2.50 -9.93
CA VAL A 126 6.93 2.94 -10.30
C VAL A 126 7.10 4.39 -9.84
N ALA A 127 8.34 4.80 -9.68
CA ALA A 127 8.63 6.18 -9.33
C ALA A 127 7.99 7.12 -10.36
N SER A 128 7.31 8.13 -9.89
CA SER A 128 6.52 9.01 -10.73
C SER A 128 6.69 10.47 -10.32
N THR A 129 6.45 11.36 -11.27
CA THR A 129 6.43 12.79 -10.98
C THR A 129 4.97 13.23 -10.95
N LEU A 130 4.54 13.78 -9.84
CA LEU A 130 3.19 14.31 -9.71
C LEU A 130 3.22 15.81 -9.99
N SER A 131 2.20 16.29 -10.68
CA SER A 131 2.05 17.72 -10.97
C SER A 131 0.71 18.20 -10.45
N GLN A 132 0.68 19.39 -9.90
CA GLN A 132 -0.59 20.01 -9.54
C GLN A 132 -1.24 20.54 -10.83
N SER A 133 -2.47 20.13 -11.08
CA SER A 133 -3.21 20.61 -12.24
C SER A 133 -4.70 20.39 -12.01
N GLY A 134 -5.52 21.24 -12.59
CA GLY A 134 -6.97 21.09 -12.50
C GLY A 134 -7.52 21.56 -11.17
N GLU A 135 -8.74 21.17 -10.92
CA GLU A 135 -9.46 21.61 -9.73
C GLU A 135 -9.13 20.74 -8.52
N SER A 136 -8.77 19.51 -8.74
CA SER A 136 -8.39 18.63 -7.65
C SER A 136 -6.95 18.88 -7.23
N LYS A 137 -6.73 18.94 -5.94
CA LYS A 137 -5.40 19.10 -5.38
C LYS A 137 -4.84 17.77 -4.97
N LYS A 138 -3.54 17.60 -5.17
CA LYS A 138 -2.82 16.40 -4.77
C LYS A 138 -2.04 16.70 -3.50
N PHE A 139 -2.07 15.75 -2.58
CA PHE A 139 -1.38 15.86 -1.31
C PHE A 139 -0.54 14.61 -1.10
N ILE A 140 0.69 14.77 -0.66
CA ILE A 140 1.56 13.64 -0.34
C ILE A 140 1.65 13.49 1.18
N LEU A 141 1.83 12.28 1.63
CA LEU A 141 1.99 12.02 3.06
C LEU A 141 3.41 12.40 3.47
N ALA A 142 3.52 13.30 4.43
CA ALA A 142 4.78 13.70 5.00
C ALA A 142 4.66 13.53 6.50
N GLU A 143 5.41 12.61 7.04
CA GLU A 143 5.33 12.22 8.44
C GLU A 143 3.90 11.79 8.81
N LYS A 144 3.13 12.62 9.45
CA LYS A 144 1.79 12.25 9.89
C LYS A 144 0.69 13.03 9.20
N ALA A 145 1.02 13.80 8.21
CA ALA A 145 0.04 14.68 7.57
C ALA A 145 0.16 14.65 6.06
N PHE A 146 -0.96 14.86 5.40
CA PHE A 146 -0.95 15.08 3.97
C PHE A 146 -0.58 16.53 3.73
N GLN A 147 0.39 16.76 2.89
CA GLN A 147 0.86 18.13 2.58
C GLN A 147 0.73 18.40 1.10
N SER A 148 0.29 19.59 0.77
CA SER A 148 0.26 20.03 -0.61
C SER A 148 1.68 20.41 -1.05
N PHE A 149 1.90 20.45 -2.34
CA PHE A 149 3.17 20.86 -2.91
C PHE A 149 2.91 21.83 -4.06
N GLU A 150 3.90 22.59 -4.44
CA GLU A 150 3.77 23.52 -5.54
C GLU A 150 4.46 22.95 -6.77
N GLY A 151 3.82 23.13 -7.92
CA GLY A 151 4.40 22.67 -9.19
C GLY A 151 4.45 21.16 -9.28
N THR A 152 5.62 20.57 -9.10
CA THR A 152 5.79 19.13 -9.23
C THR A 152 6.54 18.55 -8.04
N THR A 153 6.32 17.28 -7.77
CA THR A 153 7.08 16.54 -6.77
C THR A 153 7.30 15.11 -7.26
N ASN A 154 8.38 14.48 -6.81
CA ASN A 154 8.66 13.11 -7.16
C ASN A 154 8.14 12.18 -6.07
N LEU A 155 7.51 11.11 -6.49
CA LEU A 155 7.00 10.11 -5.58
C LEU A 155 7.71 8.78 -5.87
N PRO A 156 8.32 8.16 -4.88
CA PRO A 156 8.96 6.85 -5.06
C PRO A 156 7.94 5.78 -5.47
N ALA A 157 8.43 4.65 -5.91
CA ALA A 157 7.57 3.52 -6.28
C ALA A 157 6.79 3.00 -5.08
N THR A 158 5.67 2.37 -5.34
CA THR A 158 4.81 1.71 -4.36
C THR A 158 4.24 2.65 -3.29
N GLN A 159 4.01 3.88 -3.66
CA GLN A 159 3.46 4.90 -2.77
C GLN A 159 2.04 5.27 -3.20
N CYS A 160 1.42 6.15 -2.45
CA CYS A 160 0.13 6.71 -2.83
C CYS A 160 0.04 8.16 -2.39
N TRP A 161 -0.93 8.87 -2.95
CA TRP A 161 -1.21 10.25 -2.61
C TRP A 161 -2.71 10.44 -2.49
N LEU A 162 -3.12 11.53 -1.87
CA LEU A 162 -4.53 11.87 -1.75
C LEU A 162 -4.83 12.94 -2.79
N GLU A 163 -5.91 12.76 -3.52
CA GLU A 163 -6.33 13.71 -4.54
C GLU A 163 -7.77 14.13 -4.25
N CYS A 164 -8.01 15.39 -4.04
CA CYS A 164 -9.29 15.87 -3.58
C CYS A 164 -9.65 17.25 -4.17
N ASP A 165 -10.91 17.42 -4.57
CA ASP A 165 -11.44 18.72 -4.94
C ASP A 165 -11.93 19.38 -3.64
N LEU A 166 -11.17 20.33 -3.16
CA LEU A 166 -11.48 21.00 -1.90
C LEU A 166 -12.77 21.82 -1.94
N ALA A 167 -13.18 22.26 -3.12
CA ALA A 167 -14.44 22.98 -3.25
C ALA A 167 -15.61 22.02 -2.98
N GLN A 168 -15.52 20.80 -3.46
CA GLN A 168 -16.54 19.79 -3.20
C GLN A 168 -16.53 19.39 -1.72
N ALA A 169 -15.37 19.27 -1.12
CA ALA A 169 -15.26 18.95 0.30
C ALA A 169 -15.93 20.05 1.15
N SER A 170 -15.69 21.31 0.81
CA SER A 170 -16.30 22.43 1.52
C SER A 170 -17.83 22.42 1.38
N ALA A 171 -18.34 22.01 0.25
CA ALA A 171 -19.78 21.97 0.02
C ALA A 171 -20.48 20.89 0.84
N LEU A 172 -19.76 19.88 1.30
CA LEU A 172 -20.30 18.82 2.12
C LEU A 172 -20.22 19.12 3.62
N ALA A 173 -19.50 20.15 3.99
CA ALA A 173 -19.26 20.46 5.40
C ALA A 173 -20.42 21.19 6.07
#